data_33572c94f0c89b06843c420ac471f910
#
_entry.id   33572c94f0c89b06843c420ac471f910
#
_cell.length_a   1.000
_cell.length_b   1.000
_cell.length_c   1.000
_cell.angle_alpha   90.00
_cell.angle_beta   90.00
_cell.angle_gamma   90.00
#
_symmetry.space_group_name_H-M   'P 1'
#
loop_
_entity.id
_entity.type
_entity.pdbx_description
1 polymer ?
#
loop_
_entity_poly.entity_id
_entity_poly.type
_entity_poly.pdbx_seq_one_letter_code
_entity_poly.pdbx_strand_id
1 'polypeptide(L)'
;MYKRQVYNCDGVVTRDDKFILGITTADCLPIIFIDYQNKVIGICHAGWRGLKRNIIENTVNKMLQIGSKKSNIRVFIGPCIRKNSYEVSREFINDMKFKDKGLWTKKDDKYYFDLPKLAKRKLNAFGISEIVDSKIDTFKNLKYFSYRRSIHLKYRDYGRNLSLVSII
;
A
#
# COMPACT_ATOMS: atom_id res chain seq x y z
N MET A 1 26.91 9.49 6.89
CA MET A 1 26.36 10.07 5.65
C MET A 1 25.51 9.02 4.97
N TYR A 2 24.18 9.17 4.94
CA TYR A 2 23.27 8.23 4.30
C TYR A 2 23.39 8.35 2.78
N LYS A 3 23.77 7.27 2.10
CA LYS A 3 23.80 7.24 0.63
C LYS A 3 22.37 7.06 0.13
N ARG A 4 21.86 7.98 -0.68
CA ARG A 4 20.59 7.81 -1.38
C ARG A 4 20.77 6.75 -2.47
N GLN A 5 20.07 5.64 -2.35
CA GLN A 5 19.95 4.63 -3.40
C GLN A 5 18.51 4.60 -3.91
N VAL A 6 18.36 4.60 -5.22
CA VAL A 6 17.03 4.48 -5.88
C VAL A 6 16.97 3.11 -6.54
N TYR A 7 16.03 2.30 -6.10
CA TYR A 7 15.76 0.99 -6.69
C TYR A 7 14.53 1.06 -7.59
N ASN A 8 14.58 0.46 -8.75
CA ASN A 8 13.42 0.32 -9.63
C ASN A 8 12.58 -0.88 -9.19
N CYS A 9 11.92 -0.75 -8.04
CA CYS A 9 11.05 -1.76 -7.45
C CYS A 9 9.93 -1.12 -6.62
N ASP A 10 8.82 -1.85 -6.46
CA ASP A 10 7.66 -1.42 -5.67
C ASP A 10 7.73 -1.86 -4.19
N GLY A 11 8.77 -2.58 -3.78
CA GLY A 11 8.94 -3.01 -2.40
C GLY A 11 10.40 -3.25 -2.04
N VAL A 12 10.77 -2.91 -0.80
CA VAL A 12 12.12 -3.05 -0.28
C VAL A 12 12.08 -3.48 1.20
N VAL A 13 13.07 -4.28 1.61
CA VAL A 13 13.21 -4.79 2.97
C VAL A 13 14.65 -4.66 3.44
N THR A 14 14.87 -4.52 4.74
CA THR A 14 16.20 -4.52 5.35
C THR A 14 16.17 -5.00 6.80
N ARG A 15 17.33 -5.45 7.29
CA ARG A 15 17.64 -5.64 8.72
C ARG A 15 18.81 -4.78 9.18
N ASP A 16 19.30 -3.91 8.33
CA ASP A 16 20.41 -3.01 8.63
C ASP A 16 19.82 -1.66 9.10
N ASP A 17 20.19 -1.25 10.31
CA ASP A 17 19.75 -0.02 10.97
C ASP A 17 20.32 1.27 10.35
N LYS A 18 21.31 1.13 9.47
CA LYS A 18 21.90 2.25 8.73
C LYS A 18 21.00 2.77 7.60
N PHE A 19 19.91 2.07 7.26
CA PHE A 19 19.04 2.46 6.17
C PHE A 19 17.69 2.99 6.66
N ILE A 20 17.24 4.04 6.00
CA ILE A 20 15.86 4.49 6.03
C ILE A 20 15.21 4.04 4.72
N LEU A 21 14.19 3.20 4.81
CA LEU A 21 13.41 2.79 3.65
C LEU A 21 12.32 3.82 3.35
N GLY A 22 12.10 4.13 2.09
CA GLY A 22 11.10 5.11 1.68
C GLY A 22 10.42 4.78 0.37
N ILE A 23 9.14 5.08 0.29
CA ILE A 23 8.35 5.04 -0.95
C ILE A 23 7.51 6.30 -1.11
N THR A 24 7.17 6.61 -2.33
CA THR A 24 6.26 7.71 -2.65
C THR A 24 4.96 7.19 -3.24
N THR A 25 3.84 7.76 -2.79
CA THR A 25 2.51 7.41 -3.28
C THR A 25 1.65 8.66 -3.52
N ALA A 26 0.66 8.55 -4.39
CA ALA A 26 -0.47 9.46 -4.48
C ALA A 26 -1.69 8.60 -4.81
N ASP A 27 -2.48 8.27 -3.78
CA ASP A 27 -3.65 7.38 -3.77
C ASP A 27 -3.36 5.88 -3.57
N CYS A 28 -2.27 5.33 -4.12
CA CYS A 28 -1.90 3.94 -3.84
C CYS A 28 -1.52 3.77 -2.36
N LEU A 29 -1.63 2.53 -1.83
CA LEU A 29 -1.31 2.25 -0.44
C LEU A 29 0.20 2.23 -0.20
N PRO A 30 0.74 3.04 0.70
CA PRO A 30 2.00 2.75 1.34
C PRO A 30 1.75 1.71 2.43
N ILE A 31 2.43 0.55 2.35
CA ILE A 31 2.33 -0.50 3.36
C ILE A 31 3.69 -0.69 4.01
N ILE A 32 3.76 -0.50 5.32
CA ILE A 32 4.96 -0.68 6.13
C ILE A 32 4.81 -1.97 6.92
N PHE A 33 5.87 -2.77 6.96
CA PHE A 33 5.98 -4.03 7.69
C PHE A 33 7.10 -3.92 8.71
N ILE A 34 6.85 -4.38 9.94
CA ILE A 34 7.81 -4.29 11.03
C ILE A 34 7.83 -5.61 11.81
N ASP A 35 9.00 -6.21 11.94
CA ASP A 35 9.29 -7.27 12.90
C ASP A 35 10.29 -6.72 13.91
N TYR A 36 9.79 -6.28 15.07
CA TYR A 36 10.61 -5.71 16.14
C TYR A 36 11.59 -6.71 16.74
N GLN A 37 11.18 -7.97 16.87
CA GLN A 37 11.99 -8.98 17.55
C GLN A 37 13.23 -9.35 16.76
N ASN A 38 13.09 -9.40 15.42
CA ASN A 38 14.19 -9.76 14.53
C ASN A 38 14.83 -8.53 13.85
N LYS A 39 14.40 -7.33 14.21
CA LYS A 39 14.88 -6.06 13.64
C LYS A 39 14.83 -6.07 12.11
N VAL A 40 13.70 -6.49 11.54
CA VAL A 40 13.47 -6.49 10.10
C VAL A 40 12.34 -5.53 9.76
N ILE A 41 12.57 -4.66 8.81
CA ILE A 41 11.58 -3.74 8.28
C ILE A 41 11.39 -3.90 6.79
N GLY A 42 10.19 -3.58 6.32
CA GLY A 42 9.86 -3.57 4.90
C GLY A 42 8.88 -2.46 4.58
N ILE A 43 8.86 -2.02 3.34
CA ILE A 43 7.89 -1.06 2.84
C ILE A 43 7.56 -1.37 1.39
N CYS A 44 6.28 -1.24 0.99
CA CYS A 44 5.92 -1.41 -0.41
C CYS A 44 4.84 -0.41 -0.87
N HIS A 45 4.89 -0.10 -2.18
CA HIS A 45 3.87 0.64 -2.91
C HIS A 45 2.83 -0.34 -3.44
N ALA A 46 1.66 -0.37 -2.84
CA ALA A 46 0.61 -1.31 -3.18
C ALA A 46 -0.56 -0.62 -3.91
N GLY A 47 -0.38 -0.34 -5.19
CA GLY A 47 -1.46 -0.04 -6.11
C GLY A 47 -2.21 -1.31 -6.51
N TRP A 48 -3.34 -1.17 -7.25
CA TRP A 48 -4.13 -2.33 -7.66
C TRP A 48 -3.36 -3.35 -8.52
N ARG A 49 -2.44 -2.87 -9.40
CA ARG A 49 -1.56 -3.74 -10.19
C ARG A 49 -0.57 -4.49 -9.31
N GLY A 50 0.05 -3.80 -8.35
CA GLY A 50 0.96 -4.41 -7.38
C GLY A 50 0.26 -5.47 -6.54
N LEU A 51 -0.95 -5.18 -6.02
CA LEU A 51 -1.76 -6.15 -5.28
C LEU A 51 -2.14 -7.37 -6.15
N LYS A 52 -2.48 -7.17 -7.42
CA LYS A 52 -2.76 -8.26 -8.36
C LYS A 52 -1.52 -9.14 -8.62
N ARG A 53 -0.31 -8.55 -8.57
CA ARG A 53 1.00 -9.21 -8.75
C ARG A 53 1.65 -9.64 -7.44
N ASN A 54 0.88 -9.74 -6.36
CA ASN A 54 1.32 -10.25 -5.06
C ASN A 54 2.46 -9.44 -4.41
N ILE A 55 2.44 -8.10 -4.51
CA ILE A 55 3.48 -7.24 -3.89
C ILE A 55 3.57 -7.44 -2.37
N ILE A 56 2.45 -7.68 -1.68
CA ILE A 56 2.41 -7.94 -0.24
C ILE A 56 3.15 -9.25 0.06
N GLU A 57 2.74 -10.32 -0.59
CA GLU A 57 3.29 -11.65 -0.41
C GLU A 57 4.80 -11.68 -0.73
N ASN A 58 5.19 -11.02 -1.81
CA ASN A 58 6.60 -10.92 -2.22
C ASN A 58 7.43 -10.14 -1.18
N THR A 59 6.91 -9.03 -0.65
CA THR A 59 7.59 -8.25 0.39
C THR A 59 7.76 -9.07 1.67
N VAL A 60 6.69 -9.73 2.13
CA VAL A 60 6.75 -10.57 3.34
C VAL A 60 7.71 -11.75 3.14
N ASN A 61 7.67 -12.42 1.98
CA ASN A 61 8.60 -13.51 1.69
C ASN A 61 10.07 -13.04 1.74
N LYS A 62 10.36 -11.83 1.25
CA LYS A 62 11.69 -11.24 1.37
C LYS A 62 12.08 -10.95 2.83
N MET A 63 11.16 -10.49 3.67
CA MET A 63 11.41 -10.31 5.11
C MET A 63 11.72 -11.66 5.77
N LEU A 64 10.97 -12.72 5.45
CA LEU A 64 11.21 -14.07 5.98
C LEU A 64 12.60 -14.60 5.56
N GLN A 65 13.02 -14.37 4.31
CA GLN A 65 14.34 -14.76 3.81
C GLN A 65 15.51 -14.11 4.56
N ILE A 66 15.30 -12.91 5.13
CA ILE A 66 16.33 -12.18 5.90
C ILE A 66 16.15 -12.31 7.42
N GLY A 67 15.35 -13.27 7.87
CA GLY A 67 15.26 -13.68 9.27
C GLY A 67 14.02 -13.20 10.02
N SER A 68 13.05 -12.58 9.38
CA SER A 68 11.77 -12.26 10.02
C SER A 68 10.94 -13.51 10.29
N LYS A 69 10.03 -13.42 11.27
CA LYS A 69 9.02 -14.45 11.55
C LYS A 69 7.63 -13.88 11.29
N LYS A 70 6.81 -14.63 10.56
CA LYS A 70 5.48 -14.18 10.15
C LYS A 70 4.61 -13.74 11.34
N SER A 71 4.66 -14.48 12.45
CA SER A 71 3.94 -14.18 13.70
C SER A 71 4.32 -12.85 14.35
N ASN A 72 5.50 -12.32 14.02
CA ASN A 72 6.02 -11.09 14.62
C ASN A 72 5.78 -9.86 13.74
N ILE A 73 5.34 -10.08 12.48
CA ILE A 73 5.14 -8.99 11.54
C ILE A 73 3.88 -8.20 11.88
N ARG A 74 4.07 -6.92 12.17
CA ARG A 74 3.02 -5.90 12.27
C ARG A 74 3.00 -5.05 11.02
N VAL A 75 1.81 -4.67 10.58
CA VAL A 75 1.61 -3.93 9.31
C VAL A 75 0.91 -2.61 9.56
N PHE A 76 1.40 -1.55 8.91
CA PHE A 76 0.77 -0.25 8.88
C PHE A 76 0.39 0.12 7.45
N ILE A 77 -0.90 0.41 7.23
CA ILE A 77 -1.40 0.95 5.97
C ILE A 77 -1.52 2.46 6.14
N GLY A 78 -0.70 3.19 5.41
CA GLY A 78 -0.69 4.65 5.44
C GLY A 78 -1.83 5.30 4.66
N PRO A 79 -1.82 6.65 4.54
CA PRO A 79 -2.81 7.41 3.78
C PRO A 79 -2.90 6.95 2.33
N CYS A 80 -4.14 6.70 1.87
CA CYS A 80 -4.42 6.23 0.51
C CYS A 80 -5.84 6.60 0.09
N ILE A 81 -6.17 6.40 -1.17
CA ILE A 81 -7.55 6.58 -1.63
C ILE A 81 -8.48 5.54 -0.99
N ARG A 82 -9.64 5.97 -0.52
CA ARG A 82 -10.62 5.11 0.13
C ARG A 82 -11.75 4.75 -0.82
N LYS A 83 -12.49 3.70 -0.48
CA LYS A 83 -13.58 3.15 -1.29
C LYS A 83 -14.48 4.22 -1.89
N ASN A 84 -14.99 5.14 -1.07
CA ASN A 84 -15.95 6.15 -1.51
C ASN A 84 -15.36 7.23 -2.44
N SER A 85 -14.06 7.23 -2.63
CA SER A 85 -13.32 8.13 -3.51
C SER A 85 -12.67 7.41 -4.69
N TYR A 86 -12.62 6.07 -4.66
CA TYR A 86 -11.96 5.28 -5.69
C TYR A 86 -12.97 4.74 -6.71
N GLU A 87 -13.51 5.65 -7.51
CA GLU A 87 -14.31 5.31 -8.68
C GLU A 87 -13.47 4.56 -9.72
N VAL A 88 -14.01 3.47 -10.25
CA VAL A 88 -13.35 2.61 -11.24
C VAL A 88 -14.35 2.26 -12.35
N SER A 89 -13.85 1.84 -13.51
CA SER A 89 -14.71 1.41 -14.62
C SER A 89 -15.27 0.00 -14.38
N ARG A 90 -16.28 -0.36 -15.15
CA ARG A 90 -16.84 -1.72 -15.18
C ARG A 90 -15.80 -2.73 -15.65
N GLU A 91 -15.00 -2.36 -16.65
CA GLU A 91 -13.91 -3.17 -17.18
C GLU A 91 -12.87 -3.48 -16.10
N PHE A 92 -12.51 -2.48 -15.26
CA PHE A 92 -11.64 -2.70 -14.12
C PHE A 92 -12.17 -3.79 -13.18
N ILE A 93 -13.47 -3.78 -12.85
CA ILE A 93 -14.09 -4.80 -12.01
C ILE A 93 -14.01 -6.18 -12.66
N ASN A 94 -14.27 -6.25 -13.97
CA ASN A 94 -14.22 -7.50 -14.72
C ASN A 94 -12.79 -8.07 -14.80
N ASP A 95 -11.79 -7.21 -15.09
CA ASP A 95 -10.38 -7.57 -15.20
C ASP A 95 -9.78 -8.07 -13.89
N MET A 96 -10.24 -7.53 -12.77
CA MET A 96 -9.75 -7.94 -11.45
C MET A 96 -10.16 -9.38 -11.12
N LYS A 97 -11.12 -9.98 -11.87
CA LYS A 97 -11.64 -11.35 -11.65
C LYS A 97 -12.03 -11.64 -10.19
N PHE A 98 -12.18 -10.59 -9.40
CA PHE A 98 -12.65 -10.75 -8.03
C PHE A 98 -14.14 -11.04 -8.05
N LYS A 99 -14.49 -12.31 -8.00
CA LYS A 99 -15.88 -12.78 -7.74
C LYS A 99 -16.43 -12.26 -6.41
N ASP A 100 -15.59 -11.60 -5.64
CA ASP A 100 -15.89 -11.15 -4.30
C ASP A 100 -16.67 -9.81 -4.30
N LYS A 101 -17.98 -9.93 -4.20
CA LYS A 101 -18.91 -8.80 -4.12
C LYS A 101 -18.64 -7.82 -2.97
N GLY A 102 -17.77 -8.14 -2.01
CA GLY A 102 -17.46 -7.28 -0.88
C GLY A 102 -16.36 -6.24 -1.11
N LEU A 103 -15.63 -6.30 -2.26
CA LEU A 103 -14.52 -5.36 -2.56
C LEU A 103 -14.98 -4.13 -3.35
N TRP A 104 -16.16 -4.13 -3.87
CA TRP A 104 -16.70 -3.00 -4.62
C TRP A 104 -18.19 -2.80 -4.37
N THR A 105 -18.69 -1.62 -4.70
CA THR A 105 -20.13 -1.30 -4.70
C THR A 105 -20.48 -0.56 -5.97
N LYS A 106 -21.71 -0.74 -6.44
CA LYS A 106 -22.29 0.09 -7.49
C LYS A 106 -23.21 1.12 -6.83
N LYS A 107 -23.04 2.39 -7.18
CA LYS A 107 -23.90 3.51 -6.76
C LYS A 107 -24.01 4.49 -7.93
N ASP A 108 -25.23 4.88 -8.31
CA ASP A 108 -25.52 5.84 -9.39
C ASP A 108 -24.73 5.51 -10.68
N ASP A 109 -24.81 4.24 -11.11
CA ASP A 109 -24.08 3.67 -12.28
C ASP A 109 -22.56 3.71 -12.21
N LYS A 110 -21.98 4.14 -11.12
CA LYS A 110 -20.55 4.17 -10.84
C LYS A 110 -20.11 3.01 -9.96
N TYR A 111 -18.91 2.52 -10.18
CA TYR A 111 -18.30 1.48 -9.37
C TYR A 111 -17.24 2.07 -8.46
N TYR A 112 -17.26 1.65 -7.18
CA TYR A 112 -16.32 2.12 -6.16
C TYR A 112 -15.58 0.93 -5.57
N PHE A 113 -14.26 0.94 -5.63
CA PHE A 113 -13.41 -0.18 -5.25
C PHE A 113 -12.69 0.07 -3.92
N ASP A 114 -12.67 -0.95 -3.04
CA ASP A 114 -12.03 -0.90 -1.71
C ASP A 114 -10.63 -1.49 -1.77
N LEU A 115 -9.66 -0.68 -2.18
CA LEU A 115 -8.26 -1.07 -2.29
C LEU A 115 -7.65 -1.48 -0.93
N PRO A 116 -7.87 -0.72 0.18
CA PRO A 116 -7.42 -1.13 1.51
C PRO A 116 -8.01 -2.46 1.98
N LYS A 117 -9.29 -2.72 1.70
CA LYS A 117 -9.92 -3.99 2.05
C LYS A 117 -9.29 -5.17 1.31
N LEU A 118 -8.96 -5.00 0.03
CA LEU A 118 -8.22 -6.01 -0.72
C LEU A 118 -6.86 -6.30 -0.09
N ALA A 119 -6.09 -5.26 0.25
CA ALA A 119 -4.79 -5.41 0.91
C ALA A 119 -4.91 -6.17 2.25
N LYS A 120 -5.87 -5.80 3.10
CA LYS A 120 -6.14 -6.48 4.37
C LYS A 120 -6.50 -7.96 4.18
N ARG A 121 -7.33 -8.28 3.17
CA ARG A 121 -7.66 -9.68 2.86
C ARG A 121 -6.44 -10.49 2.45
N LYS A 122 -5.57 -9.91 1.61
CA LYS A 122 -4.32 -10.56 1.21
C LYS A 122 -3.38 -10.77 2.41
N LEU A 123 -3.24 -9.78 3.28
CA LEU A 123 -2.47 -9.89 4.51
C LEU A 123 -3.01 -11.03 5.40
N ASN A 124 -4.31 -11.03 5.68
CA ASN A 124 -4.95 -12.06 6.51
C ASN A 124 -4.82 -13.46 5.88
N ALA A 125 -5.06 -13.59 4.57
CA ALA A 125 -4.89 -14.85 3.85
C ALA A 125 -3.44 -15.36 3.89
N PHE A 126 -2.47 -14.44 3.98
CA PHE A 126 -1.05 -14.76 4.13
C PHE A 126 -0.64 -15.01 5.60
N GLY A 127 -1.60 -14.92 6.55
CA GLY A 127 -1.40 -15.20 7.98
C GLY A 127 -0.86 -14.01 8.78
N ILE A 128 -1.09 -12.78 8.32
CA ILE A 128 -0.75 -11.55 9.04
C ILE A 128 -2.04 -10.86 9.47
N SER A 129 -2.30 -10.79 10.76
CA SER A 129 -3.52 -10.23 11.35
C SER A 129 -3.31 -8.90 12.08
N GLU A 130 -2.08 -8.60 12.51
CA GLU A 130 -1.72 -7.36 13.20
C GLU A 130 -1.61 -6.20 12.20
N ILE A 131 -2.76 -5.58 11.86
CA ILE A 131 -2.87 -4.55 10.83
C ILE A 131 -3.45 -3.26 11.42
N VAL A 132 -2.66 -2.21 11.41
CA VAL A 132 -3.09 -0.84 11.73
C VAL A 132 -3.33 -0.08 10.43
N ASP A 133 -4.44 0.61 10.32
CA ASP A 133 -4.82 1.38 9.13
C ASP A 133 -5.06 2.84 9.53
N SER A 134 -4.38 3.77 8.90
CA SER A 134 -4.51 5.22 9.13
C SER A 134 -5.94 5.73 8.90
N LYS A 135 -6.72 5.04 8.07
CA LYS A 135 -8.07 5.42 7.62
C LYS A 135 -8.15 6.80 6.93
N ILE A 136 -7.02 7.40 6.62
CA ILE A 136 -6.95 8.70 5.94
C ILE A 136 -7.22 8.52 4.44
N ASP A 137 -8.14 9.33 3.90
CA ASP A 137 -8.48 9.37 2.47
C ASP A 137 -7.68 10.50 1.80
N THR A 138 -6.71 10.17 0.97
CA THR A 138 -5.86 11.14 0.27
C THR A 138 -6.64 12.03 -0.70
N PHE A 139 -7.72 11.50 -1.30
CA PHE A 139 -8.57 12.27 -2.21
C PHE A 139 -9.34 13.38 -1.48
N LYS A 140 -9.85 13.10 -0.28
CA LYS A 140 -10.66 14.05 0.51
C LYS A 140 -9.81 14.99 1.36
N ASN A 141 -8.68 14.50 1.87
CA ASN A 141 -7.83 15.27 2.77
C ASN A 141 -6.79 16.08 1.98
N LEU A 142 -6.95 17.40 1.98
CA LEU A 142 -6.10 18.33 1.22
C LEU A 142 -4.65 18.42 1.73
N LYS A 143 -4.33 17.86 2.91
CA LYS A 143 -2.96 17.77 3.42
C LYS A 143 -2.12 16.73 2.68
N TYR A 144 -2.75 15.89 1.85
CA TYR A 144 -2.10 14.83 1.10
C TYR A 144 -2.24 15.05 -0.41
N PHE A 145 -1.20 14.69 -1.15
CA PHE A 145 -1.28 14.63 -2.60
C PHE A 145 -2.16 13.47 -3.06
N SER A 146 -2.99 13.70 -4.08
CA SER A 146 -3.87 12.70 -4.68
C SER A 146 -3.84 12.81 -6.20
N TYR A 147 -3.46 11.74 -6.87
CA TYR A 147 -3.51 11.64 -8.32
C TYR A 147 -4.96 11.76 -8.84
N ARG A 148 -5.91 11.10 -8.19
CA ARG A 148 -7.33 11.18 -8.56
C ARG A 148 -7.84 12.62 -8.50
N ARG A 149 -7.48 13.35 -7.45
CA ARG A 149 -7.87 14.76 -7.31
C ARG A 149 -7.23 15.62 -8.39
N SER A 150 -5.95 15.38 -8.74
CA SER A 150 -5.28 16.14 -9.78
C SER A 150 -5.94 15.97 -11.15
N ILE A 151 -6.38 14.74 -11.49
CA ILE A 151 -7.14 14.48 -12.71
C ILE A 151 -8.49 15.20 -12.71
N HIS A 152 -9.23 15.15 -11.59
CA HIS A 152 -10.53 15.84 -11.48
C HIS A 152 -10.39 17.35 -11.61
N LEU A 153 -9.30 17.92 -11.08
CA LEU A 153 -9.02 19.36 -11.12
C LEU A 153 -8.20 19.77 -12.35
N LYS A 154 -7.89 18.84 -13.24
CA LYS A 154 -7.11 19.06 -14.47
C LYS A 154 -5.74 19.72 -14.22
N TYR A 155 -5.08 19.35 -13.10
CA TYR A 155 -3.73 19.82 -12.82
C TYR A 155 -2.72 19.20 -13.79
N ARG A 156 -1.74 19.98 -14.24
CA ARG A 156 -0.67 19.50 -15.13
C ARG A 156 0.27 18.53 -14.45
N ASP A 157 0.45 18.67 -13.15
CA ASP A 157 1.32 17.82 -12.33
C ASP A 157 0.74 17.68 -10.92
N TYR A 158 1.27 16.72 -10.16
CA TYR A 158 0.87 16.48 -8.77
C TYR A 158 2.08 15.97 -7.98
N GLY A 159 2.14 16.33 -6.69
CA GLY A 159 3.16 15.85 -5.78
C GLY A 159 2.97 14.40 -5.35
N ARG A 160 3.88 13.93 -4.50
CA ARG A 160 3.84 12.59 -3.90
C ARG A 160 3.92 12.71 -2.38
N ASN A 161 3.22 11.82 -1.70
CA ASN A 161 3.33 11.61 -0.26
C ASN A 161 4.50 10.65 -0.02
N LEU A 162 5.45 11.03 0.82
CA LEU A 162 6.57 10.19 1.21
C LEU A 162 6.23 9.41 2.49
N SER A 163 6.42 8.11 2.47
CA SER A 163 6.35 7.24 3.64
C SER A 163 7.73 6.66 3.92
N LEU A 164 8.14 6.70 5.19
CA LEU A 164 9.46 6.29 5.64
C LEU A 164 9.36 5.30 6.79
N VAL A 165 10.34 4.40 6.89
CA VAL A 165 10.54 3.51 8.04
C VAL A 165 12.03 3.27 8.27
N SER A 166 12.46 3.24 9.54
CA SER A 166 13.83 2.92 9.97
C SER A 166 13.81 2.04 11.21
N ILE A 167 14.91 1.32 11.42
CA ILE A 167 15.21 0.65 12.71
C ILE A 167 15.89 1.69 13.60
N ILE A 168 15.44 1.79 14.83
CA ILE A 168 16.02 2.62 15.91
C ILE A 168 16.54 1.73 17.02
#